data_714afd51885744f4a3f5885d77ab4f8f
#
_entry.id   714afd51885744f4a3f5885d77ab4f8f
#
_cell.length_a   1.000
_cell.length_b   1.000
_cell.length_c   1.000
_cell.angle_alpha   90.00
_cell.angle_beta   90.00
_cell.angle_gamma   90.00
#
_symmetry.space_group_name_H-M   'P 1'
#
loop_
_entity.id
_entity.type
_entity.pdbx_description
1 polymer ?
#
loop_
_entity_poly.entity_id
_entity_poly.type
_entity_poly.pdbx_seq_one_letter_code
_entity_poly.pdbx_strand_id
1 'polypeptide(L)'
;MPQPMIARRTLLAAAGLLAARGAFAQTADGRVQVRIATDHGDILAALEVAKAPVTCANFLRYVDSGRYDGSSFYRATRAPGAPTVGLIEGGIDDPRKLYPPIAHESTLMTGLKHRDGTLSMAREGLGTATSDFFICSGETSYLDANPSAPGDNAGYAAFGQVVQGMDVVRAILALPTTGVARDPAMQGQILDPPARIVSMRREG
;
A
#
# COMPACT_ATOMS: atom_id res chain seq x y z
N MET A 1 -44.86 68.95 -0.54
CA MET A 1 -43.60 68.34 -1.06
C MET A 1 -43.23 67.21 -0.16
N PRO A 2 -43.35 65.93 -0.60
CA PRO A 2 -42.95 64.81 0.20
C PRO A 2 -41.48 64.43 -0.11
N GLN A 3 -40.75 64.16 0.93
CA GLN A 3 -39.36 63.68 0.90
C GLN A 3 -39.28 62.20 0.50
N PRO A 4 -38.25 61.69 -0.25
CA PRO A 4 -38.13 60.31 -0.60
C PRO A 4 -37.50 59.51 0.54
N MET A 5 -38.10 58.35 0.85
CA MET A 5 -37.60 57.36 1.77
C MET A 5 -36.41 56.58 1.15
N ILE A 6 -35.27 56.62 1.84
CA ILE A 6 -34.07 55.84 1.47
C ILE A 6 -34.25 54.44 2.01
N ALA A 7 -34.41 53.46 1.11
CA ALA A 7 -34.45 52.05 1.44
C ALA A 7 -33.03 51.55 1.78
N ARG A 8 -32.79 51.12 3.03
CA ARG A 8 -31.59 50.44 3.47
C ARG A 8 -31.59 49.03 2.92
N ARG A 9 -30.73 48.74 1.95
CA ARG A 9 -30.42 47.37 1.50
C ARG A 9 -29.49 46.70 2.51
N THR A 10 -30.00 45.73 3.23
CA THR A 10 -29.22 44.82 4.09
C THR A 10 -28.48 43.85 3.19
N LEU A 11 -27.14 43.95 3.11
CA LEU A 11 -26.30 42.92 2.51
C LEU A 11 -26.19 41.75 3.50
N LEU A 12 -26.78 40.63 3.17
CA LEU A 12 -26.50 39.33 3.81
C LEU A 12 -25.15 38.82 3.28
N ALA A 13 -24.13 38.87 4.13
CA ALA A 13 -22.86 38.23 3.89
C ALA A 13 -23.04 36.73 4.12
N ALA A 14 -23.09 35.94 3.04
CA ALA A 14 -23.01 34.51 3.10
C ALA A 14 -21.56 34.09 3.45
N ALA A 15 -21.32 33.73 4.70
CA ALA A 15 -20.06 33.10 5.12
C ALA A 15 -19.99 31.69 4.55
N GLY A 16 -19.30 31.53 3.43
CA GLY A 16 -18.94 30.21 2.89
C GLY A 16 -17.95 29.50 3.82
N LEU A 17 -18.38 28.43 4.47
CA LEU A 17 -17.47 27.48 5.11
C LEU A 17 -16.63 26.83 4.01
N LEU A 18 -15.41 27.31 3.78
CA LEU A 18 -14.38 26.54 3.10
C LEU A 18 -13.96 25.41 4.05
N ALA A 19 -14.46 24.20 3.79
CA ALA A 19 -13.89 22.98 4.35
C ALA A 19 -12.44 22.90 3.85
N ALA A 20 -11.48 23.14 4.73
CA ALA A 20 -10.08 22.89 4.49
C ALA A 20 -9.89 21.39 4.27
N ARG A 21 -9.97 20.94 3.01
CA ARG A 21 -9.42 19.64 2.62
C ARG A 21 -7.92 19.76 2.86
N GLY A 22 -7.41 19.06 3.87
CA GLY A 22 -5.99 18.97 4.14
C GLY A 22 -5.29 18.56 2.84
N ALA A 23 -4.54 19.48 2.25
CA ALA A 23 -3.66 19.19 1.14
C ALA A 23 -2.53 18.33 1.70
N PHE A 24 -2.65 16.99 1.57
CA PHE A 24 -1.52 16.12 1.83
C PHE A 24 -0.43 16.44 0.81
N ALA A 25 0.80 16.61 1.28
CA ALA A 25 1.90 16.93 0.38
C ALA A 25 2.11 15.77 -0.60
N GLN A 26 1.81 16.03 -1.85
CA GLN A 26 2.25 15.20 -2.96
C GLN A 26 3.69 15.58 -3.27
N THR A 27 4.52 14.60 -3.62
CA THR A 27 5.83 14.89 -4.21
C THR A 27 5.66 15.72 -5.49
N ALA A 28 6.72 16.40 -5.92
CA ALA A 28 6.69 17.22 -7.15
C ALA A 28 6.25 16.44 -8.41
N ASP A 29 6.31 15.10 -8.36
CA ASP A 29 5.86 14.18 -9.41
C ASP A 29 4.44 13.61 -9.19
N GLY A 30 3.68 14.13 -8.22
CA GLY A 30 2.29 13.75 -7.95
C GLY A 30 2.10 12.44 -7.18
N ARG A 31 3.18 11.81 -6.68
CA ARG A 31 3.10 10.62 -5.83
C ARG A 31 2.82 10.98 -4.37
N VAL A 32 2.21 10.06 -3.63
CA VAL A 32 2.01 10.19 -2.18
C VAL A 32 3.06 9.34 -1.47
N GLN A 33 3.80 9.92 -0.54
CA GLN A 33 4.76 9.18 0.27
C GLN A 33 4.11 8.64 1.54
N VAL A 34 4.53 7.42 1.92
CA VAL A 34 4.10 6.74 3.16
C VAL A 34 5.34 6.19 3.85
N ARG A 35 5.52 6.56 5.11
CA ARG A 35 6.49 5.95 6.02
C ARG A 35 5.87 4.72 6.66
N ILE A 36 6.57 3.59 6.57
CA ILE A 36 6.29 2.34 7.27
C ILE A 36 7.35 2.20 8.35
N ALA A 37 7.03 2.55 9.59
CA ALA A 37 7.93 2.38 10.72
C ALA A 37 7.84 0.93 11.21
N THR A 38 8.97 0.22 11.26
CA THR A 38 9.06 -1.15 11.75
C THR A 38 10.01 -1.26 12.93
N ASP A 39 9.99 -2.39 13.63
CA ASP A 39 10.98 -2.70 14.68
C ASP A 39 12.38 -3.03 14.11
N HIS A 40 12.52 -3.07 12.80
CA HIS A 40 13.79 -3.22 12.06
C HIS A 40 14.29 -1.93 11.40
N GLY A 41 13.53 -0.82 11.50
CA GLY A 41 13.82 0.47 10.87
C GLY A 41 12.68 0.97 9.99
N ASP A 42 12.88 2.12 9.36
CA ASP A 42 11.86 2.79 8.55
C ASP A 42 12.02 2.43 7.06
N ILE A 43 10.88 2.24 6.41
CA ILE A 43 10.77 2.09 4.96
C ILE A 43 9.93 3.27 4.45
N LEU A 44 10.46 4.03 3.49
CA LEU A 44 9.73 5.10 2.83
C LEU A 44 9.31 4.63 1.43
N ALA A 45 8.01 4.66 1.17
CA ALA A 45 7.42 4.26 -0.10
C ALA A 45 6.74 5.44 -0.78
N ALA A 46 6.85 5.53 -2.11
CA ALA A 46 6.12 6.47 -2.95
C ALA A 46 5.04 5.72 -3.74
N LEU A 47 3.78 6.13 -3.61
CA LEU A 47 2.62 5.49 -4.21
C LEU A 47 2.25 6.13 -5.54
N GLU A 48 2.02 5.33 -6.55
CA GLU A 48 1.69 5.70 -7.94
C GLU A 48 0.18 5.99 -8.09
N VAL A 49 -0.33 6.99 -7.37
CA VAL A 49 -1.77 7.28 -7.25
C VAL A 49 -2.46 7.57 -8.59
N ALA A 50 -1.73 8.09 -9.56
CA ALA A 50 -2.28 8.36 -10.90
C ALA A 50 -2.39 7.09 -11.76
N LYS A 51 -1.53 6.08 -11.52
CA LYS A 51 -1.48 4.85 -12.32
C LYS A 51 -2.33 3.73 -11.72
N ALA A 52 -2.35 3.64 -10.37
CA ALA A 52 -3.09 2.62 -9.62
C ALA A 52 -4.03 3.28 -8.59
N PRO A 53 -5.03 4.08 -9.01
CA PRO A 53 -5.85 4.89 -8.12
C PRO A 53 -6.69 4.08 -7.14
N VAL A 54 -7.26 2.94 -7.55
CA VAL A 54 -8.10 2.09 -6.69
C VAL A 54 -7.25 1.44 -5.60
N THR A 55 -6.11 0.89 -5.99
CA THR A 55 -5.17 0.21 -5.08
C THR A 55 -4.56 1.20 -4.09
N CYS A 56 -4.07 2.35 -4.58
CA CYS A 56 -3.52 3.40 -3.72
C CYS A 56 -4.57 3.95 -2.74
N ALA A 57 -5.80 4.20 -3.20
CA ALA A 57 -6.87 4.69 -2.33
C ALA A 57 -7.21 3.67 -1.23
N ASN A 58 -7.25 2.39 -1.55
CA ASN A 58 -7.45 1.33 -0.58
C ASN A 58 -6.32 1.29 0.47
N PHE A 59 -5.06 1.25 0.04
CA PHE A 59 -3.91 1.23 0.93
C PHE A 59 -3.89 2.47 1.84
N LEU A 60 -4.08 3.66 1.27
CA LEU A 60 -4.10 4.91 2.02
C LEU A 60 -5.25 4.99 3.02
N ARG A 61 -6.41 4.38 2.74
CA ARG A 61 -7.53 4.30 3.68
C ARG A 61 -7.15 3.54 4.96
N TYR A 62 -6.36 2.47 4.86
CA TYR A 62 -5.83 1.75 6.02
C TYR A 62 -4.76 2.57 6.75
N VAL A 63 -3.88 3.25 6.02
CA VAL A 63 -2.85 4.16 6.59
C VAL A 63 -3.51 5.29 7.38
N ASP A 64 -4.44 6.01 6.76
CA ASP A 64 -5.11 7.18 7.36
C ASP A 64 -5.95 6.82 8.59
N SER A 65 -6.53 5.63 8.62
CA SER A 65 -7.30 5.13 9.76
C SER A 65 -6.44 4.47 10.84
N GLY A 66 -5.11 4.39 10.66
CA GLY A 66 -4.18 3.76 11.60
C GLY A 66 -4.39 2.25 11.77
N ARG A 67 -5.07 1.58 10.82
CA ARG A 67 -5.39 0.15 10.96
C ARG A 67 -4.18 -0.76 10.80
N TYR A 68 -3.12 -0.29 10.12
CA TYR A 68 -1.85 -1.01 10.04
C TYR A 68 -1.00 -0.93 11.31
N ASP A 69 -1.32 -0.04 12.26
CA ASP A 69 -0.54 0.10 13.47
C ASP A 69 -0.60 -1.17 14.32
N GLY A 70 0.56 -1.70 14.65
CA GLY A 70 0.72 -2.95 15.38
C GLY A 70 0.51 -4.22 14.54
N SER A 71 0.31 -4.12 13.22
CA SER A 71 0.35 -5.26 12.30
C SER A 71 1.79 -5.74 12.06
N SER A 72 2.04 -6.63 11.12
CA SER A 72 3.38 -7.18 10.87
C SER A 72 3.61 -7.56 9.42
N PHE A 73 4.89 -7.62 9.04
CA PHE A 73 5.34 -8.50 7.98
C PHE A 73 5.45 -9.90 8.59
N TYR A 74 4.63 -10.80 8.10
CA TYR A 74 4.49 -12.16 8.65
C TYR A 74 5.09 -13.24 7.76
N ARG A 75 5.42 -12.91 6.49
CA ARG A 75 5.92 -13.84 5.50
C ARG A 75 7.12 -13.27 4.75
N ALA A 76 8.09 -14.12 4.47
CA ALA A 76 9.24 -13.84 3.62
C ALA A 76 9.46 -15.02 2.66
N THR A 77 9.40 -14.74 1.36
CA THR A 77 9.63 -15.74 0.31
C THR A 77 10.92 -15.40 -0.42
N ARG A 78 11.81 -16.39 -0.58
CA ARG A 78 13.09 -16.22 -1.25
C ARG A 78 13.19 -17.12 -2.47
N ALA A 79 13.77 -16.61 -3.54
CA ALA A 79 14.03 -17.42 -4.72
C ALA A 79 15.11 -18.49 -4.44
N PRO A 80 14.93 -19.75 -4.89
CA PRO A 80 15.94 -20.79 -4.73
C PRO A 80 17.29 -20.35 -5.31
N GLY A 81 18.36 -20.47 -4.50
CA GLY A 81 19.71 -20.07 -4.91
C GLY A 81 19.99 -18.56 -4.95
N ALA A 82 18.99 -17.72 -4.68
CA ALA A 82 19.12 -16.26 -4.66
C ALA A 82 18.45 -15.66 -3.39
N PRO A 83 19.05 -15.78 -2.22
CA PRO A 83 18.42 -15.47 -0.93
C PRO A 83 18.07 -13.98 -0.73
N THR A 84 18.59 -13.10 -1.57
CA THR A 84 18.28 -11.67 -1.58
C THR A 84 17.16 -11.28 -2.56
N VAL A 85 16.70 -12.25 -3.38
CA VAL A 85 15.60 -12.07 -4.33
C VAL A 85 14.34 -12.72 -3.80
N GLY A 86 13.23 -11.99 -3.76
CA GLY A 86 11.96 -12.49 -3.25
C GLY A 86 11.03 -11.38 -2.83
N LEU A 87 10.29 -11.58 -1.76
CA LEU A 87 9.39 -10.57 -1.22
C LEU A 87 9.18 -10.75 0.29
N ILE A 88 8.81 -9.67 0.95
CA ILE A 88 8.23 -9.68 2.29
C ILE A 88 6.76 -9.30 2.18
N GLU A 89 5.89 -10.01 2.88
CA GLU A 89 4.44 -9.80 2.86
C GLU A 89 3.93 -9.51 4.26
N GLY A 90 3.07 -8.50 4.35
CA GLY A 90 2.46 -8.06 5.60
C GLY A 90 1.04 -7.57 5.40
N GLY A 91 0.32 -7.41 6.50
CA GLY A 91 -1.06 -7.00 6.48
C GLY A 91 -1.71 -7.08 7.85
N ILE A 92 -3.04 -7.12 7.87
CA ILE A 92 -3.86 -7.07 9.09
C ILE A 92 -4.50 -8.44 9.32
N ASP A 93 -4.11 -9.12 10.40
CA ASP A 93 -4.62 -10.46 10.73
C ASP A 93 -6.07 -10.44 11.30
N ASP A 94 -6.53 -9.31 11.86
CA ASP A 94 -7.87 -9.20 12.41
C ASP A 94 -8.92 -8.89 11.33
N PRO A 95 -9.80 -9.85 10.95
CA PRO A 95 -10.77 -9.66 9.87
C PRO A 95 -11.79 -8.54 10.16
N ARG A 96 -12.01 -8.17 11.44
CA ARG A 96 -12.91 -7.08 11.82
C ARG A 96 -12.36 -5.70 11.45
N LYS A 97 -11.06 -5.62 11.20
CA LYS A 97 -10.36 -4.41 10.76
C LYS A 97 -10.29 -4.28 9.24
N LEU A 98 -10.72 -5.28 8.49
CA LEU A 98 -10.66 -5.24 7.03
C LEU A 98 -11.78 -4.38 6.46
N TYR A 99 -11.44 -3.69 5.39
CA TYR A 99 -12.41 -3.06 4.50
C TYR A 99 -12.85 -4.04 3.41
N PRO A 100 -13.99 -3.81 2.74
CA PRO A 100 -14.37 -4.61 1.59
C PRO A 100 -13.27 -4.72 0.54
N PRO A 101 -13.16 -5.86 -0.16
CA PRO A 101 -12.16 -6.06 -1.19
C PRO A 101 -12.33 -5.09 -2.36
N ILE A 102 -11.25 -4.91 -3.13
CA ILE A 102 -11.18 -3.94 -4.22
C ILE A 102 -11.03 -4.61 -5.59
N ALA A 103 -11.39 -3.87 -6.64
CA ALA A 103 -11.12 -4.26 -8.01
C ALA A 103 -9.61 -4.35 -8.25
N HIS A 104 -9.21 -5.30 -9.09
CA HIS A 104 -7.81 -5.54 -9.46
C HIS A 104 -7.34 -4.55 -10.53
N GLU A 105 -6.20 -3.92 -10.30
CA GLU A 105 -5.51 -3.06 -11.27
C GLU A 105 -4.28 -3.78 -11.80
N SER A 106 -4.45 -4.49 -12.91
CA SER A 106 -3.38 -5.29 -13.53
C SER A 106 -2.19 -4.43 -13.97
N THR A 107 -0.98 -5.01 -13.92
CA THR A 107 0.24 -4.37 -14.46
C THR A 107 0.17 -4.05 -15.96
N LEU A 108 -0.70 -4.73 -16.70
CA LEU A 108 -0.97 -4.38 -18.13
C LEU A 108 -1.75 -3.07 -18.26
N MET A 109 -2.63 -2.76 -17.29
CA MET A 109 -3.42 -1.53 -17.29
C MET A 109 -2.61 -0.34 -16.76
N THR A 110 -1.87 -0.57 -15.67
CA THR A 110 -1.14 0.48 -14.95
C THR A 110 0.23 0.78 -15.56
N GLY A 111 0.81 -0.17 -16.31
CA GLY A 111 2.18 -0.12 -16.81
C GLY A 111 3.25 -0.28 -15.72
N LEU A 112 2.86 -0.48 -14.46
CA LEU A 112 3.78 -0.74 -13.36
C LEU A 112 4.31 -2.17 -13.44
N LYS A 113 5.53 -2.39 -12.92
CA LYS A 113 6.23 -3.67 -13.00
C LYS A 113 6.78 -4.07 -11.64
N HIS A 114 6.86 -5.39 -11.40
CA HIS A 114 7.46 -5.94 -10.18
C HIS A 114 8.98 -6.00 -10.31
N ARG A 115 9.64 -5.03 -9.67
CA ARG A 115 11.09 -4.86 -9.60
C ARG A 115 11.54 -4.69 -8.16
N ASP A 116 12.85 -4.55 -7.95
CA ASP A 116 13.40 -4.25 -6.62
C ASP A 116 12.68 -3.07 -5.97
N GLY A 117 12.10 -3.26 -4.80
CA GLY A 117 11.37 -2.25 -4.04
C GLY A 117 9.91 -2.00 -4.46
N THR A 118 9.34 -2.73 -5.42
CA THR A 118 7.93 -2.55 -5.80
C THR A 118 6.99 -2.98 -4.67
N LEU A 119 6.02 -2.09 -4.34
CA LEU A 119 4.87 -2.42 -3.49
C LEU A 119 3.74 -2.97 -4.35
N SER A 120 3.14 -4.07 -3.91
CA SER A 120 2.03 -4.71 -4.62
C SER A 120 1.01 -5.31 -3.64
N MET A 121 -0.28 -5.37 -4.03
CA MET A 121 -1.32 -5.98 -3.20
C MET A 121 -1.30 -7.49 -3.32
N ALA A 122 -1.33 -8.16 -2.17
CA ALA A 122 -1.59 -9.59 -2.11
C ALA A 122 -3.09 -9.88 -2.33
N ARG A 123 -3.39 -11.06 -2.87
CA ARG A 123 -4.74 -11.54 -3.14
C ARG A 123 -4.78 -13.06 -3.22
N GLU A 124 -5.93 -13.65 -2.98
CA GLU A 124 -6.20 -15.05 -3.30
C GLU A 124 -6.69 -15.16 -4.76
N GLY A 125 -7.85 -14.62 -5.06
CA GLY A 125 -8.41 -14.54 -6.41
C GLY A 125 -8.54 -13.11 -6.91
N LEU A 126 -8.98 -12.93 -8.16
CA LEU A 126 -9.27 -11.60 -8.70
C LEU A 126 -10.34 -10.89 -7.87
N GLY A 127 -10.09 -9.63 -7.51
CA GLY A 127 -11.02 -8.80 -6.76
C GLY A 127 -11.14 -9.18 -5.27
N THR A 128 -10.21 -9.95 -4.70
CA THR A 128 -10.23 -10.31 -3.27
C THR A 128 -9.22 -9.52 -2.42
N ALA A 129 -8.41 -8.64 -3.02
CA ALA A 129 -7.41 -7.86 -2.31
C ALA A 129 -8.06 -6.94 -1.25
N THR A 130 -7.51 -6.96 -0.01
CA THR A 130 -7.98 -6.13 1.11
C THR A 130 -6.84 -5.30 1.70
N SER A 131 -6.18 -5.78 2.77
CA SER A 131 -5.09 -5.10 3.47
C SER A 131 -3.71 -5.62 3.14
N ASP A 132 -3.61 -6.88 2.73
CA ASP A 132 -2.33 -7.54 2.61
C ASP A 132 -1.57 -7.04 1.38
N PHE A 133 -0.30 -6.72 1.60
CA PHE A 133 0.59 -6.20 0.59
C PHE A 133 1.97 -6.81 0.74
N PHE A 134 2.75 -6.75 -0.31
CA PHE A 134 4.13 -7.20 -0.28
C PHE A 134 5.08 -6.16 -0.89
N ILE A 135 6.36 -6.27 -0.53
CA ILE A 135 7.45 -5.48 -1.07
C ILE A 135 8.46 -6.44 -1.72
N CYS A 136 8.72 -6.22 -3.00
CA CYS A 136 9.67 -7.02 -3.76
C CYS A 136 11.12 -6.68 -3.39
N SER A 137 11.98 -7.69 -3.38
CA SER A 137 13.44 -7.55 -3.35
C SER A 137 14.03 -8.23 -4.59
N GLY A 138 14.72 -7.48 -5.42
CA GLY A 138 15.21 -7.94 -6.72
C GLY A 138 14.12 -7.97 -7.80
N GLU A 139 14.48 -8.54 -8.96
CA GLU A 139 13.56 -8.68 -10.10
C GLU A 139 12.58 -9.83 -9.87
N THR A 140 11.29 -9.51 -9.88
CA THR A 140 10.19 -10.45 -9.61
C THR A 140 9.12 -10.37 -10.72
N SER A 141 9.54 -10.23 -11.97
CA SER A 141 8.66 -10.03 -13.15
C SER A 141 7.65 -11.16 -13.36
N TYR A 142 7.85 -12.33 -12.73
CA TYR A 142 6.87 -13.42 -12.73
C TYR A 142 5.55 -13.08 -12.00
N LEU A 143 5.55 -12.00 -11.22
CA LEU A 143 4.36 -11.45 -10.55
C LEU A 143 3.55 -10.50 -11.45
N ASP A 144 4.10 -10.09 -12.58
CA ASP A 144 3.39 -9.27 -13.57
C ASP A 144 2.28 -10.08 -14.26
N ALA A 145 1.25 -9.39 -14.73
CA ALA A 145 0.23 -10.00 -15.56
C ALA A 145 0.84 -10.52 -16.87
N ASN A 146 0.52 -11.77 -17.19
CA ASN A 146 0.98 -12.44 -18.42
C ASN A 146 -0.18 -13.22 -19.06
N PRO A 147 -0.85 -12.64 -20.08
CA PRO A 147 -2.00 -13.30 -20.73
C PRO A 147 -1.69 -14.67 -21.35
N SER A 148 -0.41 -14.97 -21.59
CA SER A 148 0.04 -16.25 -22.13
C SER A 148 0.35 -17.30 -21.06
N ALA A 149 0.35 -16.92 -19.76
CA ALA A 149 0.58 -17.84 -18.69
C ALA A 149 -0.68 -18.66 -18.34
N PRO A 150 -0.54 -19.89 -17.78
CA PRO A 150 -1.68 -20.63 -17.26
C PRO A 150 -2.25 -19.98 -15.99
N GLY A 151 -3.45 -20.38 -15.58
CA GLY A 151 -4.14 -19.88 -14.39
C GLY A 151 -4.92 -18.60 -14.63
N ASP A 152 -5.07 -17.76 -13.63
CA ASP A 152 -5.78 -16.48 -13.75
C ASP A 152 -4.97 -15.42 -14.50
N ASN A 153 -3.68 -15.64 -14.68
CA ASN A 153 -2.69 -14.87 -15.44
C ASN A 153 -2.73 -13.32 -15.27
N ALA A 154 -3.52 -12.84 -14.33
CA ALA A 154 -3.74 -11.41 -14.08
C ALA A 154 -2.59 -10.76 -13.29
N GLY A 155 -1.71 -11.55 -12.69
CA GLY A 155 -0.61 -11.08 -11.84
C GLY A 155 -1.11 -10.39 -10.56
N TYR A 156 -0.27 -9.54 -10.00
CA TYR A 156 -0.58 -8.75 -8.81
C TYR A 156 -0.65 -7.26 -9.13
N ALA A 157 -1.34 -6.49 -8.28
CA ALA A 157 -1.54 -5.06 -8.50
C ALA A 157 -0.37 -4.27 -7.90
N ALA A 158 0.66 -3.99 -8.69
CA ALA A 158 1.73 -3.07 -8.33
C ALA A 158 1.19 -1.64 -8.19
N PHE A 159 1.55 -0.93 -7.10
CA PHE A 159 0.99 0.38 -6.81
C PHE A 159 1.96 1.40 -6.21
N GLY A 160 3.21 1.03 -5.96
CA GLY A 160 4.20 1.91 -5.36
C GLY A 160 5.63 1.38 -5.45
N GLN A 161 6.55 2.17 -4.96
CA GLN A 161 7.99 1.91 -4.98
C GLN A 161 8.62 2.36 -3.67
N VAL A 162 9.46 1.53 -3.05
CA VAL A 162 10.34 1.94 -1.95
C VAL A 162 11.35 2.94 -2.49
N VAL A 163 11.42 4.10 -1.86
CA VAL A 163 12.37 5.17 -2.20
C VAL A 163 13.51 5.28 -1.20
N GLN A 164 13.32 4.74 0.04
CA GLN A 164 14.34 4.65 1.08
C GLN A 164 14.05 3.45 1.99
N GLY A 165 15.08 2.78 2.50
CA GLY A 165 14.93 1.66 3.47
C GLY A 165 14.87 0.28 2.81
N MET A 166 15.44 0.09 1.60
CA MET A 166 15.58 -1.24 0.99
C MET A 166 16.51 -2.18 1.77
N ASP A 167 17.43 -1.63 2.55
CA ASP A 167 18.25 -2.37 3.52
C ASP A 167 17.38 -2.99 4.63
N VAL A 168 16.38 -2.25 5.13
CA VAL A 168 15.37 -2.76 6.09
C VAL A 168 14.53 -3.87 5.45
N VAL A 169 14.06 -3.69 4.20
CA VAL A 169 13.33 -4.73 3.47
C VAL A 169 14.17 -6.01 3.37
N ARG A 170 15.45 -5.91 3.01
CA ARG A 170 16.35 -7.06 2.89
C ARG A 170 16.68 -7.69 4.25
N ALA A 171 16.79 -6.88 5.31
CA ALA A 171 16.97 -7.37 6.66
C ALA A 171 15.77 -8.22 7.10
N ILE A 172 14.54 -7.75 6.86
CA ILE A 172 13.31 -8.52 7.15
C ILE A 172 13.23 -9.77 6.27
N LEU A 173 13.58 -9.68 4.98
CA LEU A 173 13.60 -10.82 4.06
C LEU A 173 14.56 -11.93 4.57
N ALA A 174 15.65 -11.56 5.24
CA ALA A 174 16.65 -12.49 5.75
C ALA A 174 16.28 -13.17 7.08
N LEU A 175 15.21 -12.73 7.76
CA LEU A 175 14.78 -13.29 9.05
C LEU A 175 14.43 -14.79 8.95
N PRO A 176 14.50 -15.53 10.07
CA PRO A 176 14.10 -16.94 10.11
C PRO A 176 12.64 -17.13 9.72
N THR A 177 12.38 -18.15 8.89
CA THR A 177 11.04 -18.53 8.44
C THR A 177 10.63 -19.88 9.02
N THR A 178 10.68 -19.97 10.35
CA THR A 178 10.43 -21.21 11.13
C THR A 178 8.98 -21.33 11.60
N GLY A 179 8.15 -20.29 11.34
CA GLY A 179 6.76 -20.28 11.74
C GLY A 179 5.91 -21.33 11.03
N VAL A 180 4.81 -21.69 11.68
CA VAL A 180 3.86 -22.67 11.14
C VAL A 180 2.93 -21.99 10.15
N ALA A 181 2.89 -22.49 8.92
CA ALA A 181 1.98 -22.01 7.90
C ALA A 181 0.57 -22.57 8.09
N ARG A 182 -0.46 -21.72 7.95
CA ARG A 182 -1.87 -22.17 7.87
C ARG A 182 -2.15 -22.85 6.52
N ASP A 183 -1.58 -22.31 5.44
CA ASP A 183 -1.58 -22.93 4.11
C ASP A 183 -0.28 -23.71 3.90
N PRO A 184 -0.33 -25.01 3.61
CA PRO A 184 0.85 -25.85 3.35
C PRO A 184 1.76 -25.27 2.24
N ALA A 185 1.21 -24.55 1.25
CA ALA A 185 1.99 -23.91 0.19
C ALA A 185 2.92 -22.80 0.71
N MET A 186 2.64 -22.26 1.90
CA MET A 186 3.46 -21.22 2.55
C MET A 186 4.44 -21.78 3.58
N GLN A 187 4.53 -23.11 3.73
CA GLN A 187 5.45 -23.72 4.69
C GLN A 187 6.90 -23.35 4.38
N GLY A 188 7.65 -22.94 5.43
CA GLY A 188 9.02 -22.44 5.31
C GLY A 188 9.12 -20.98 4.84
N GLN A 189 8.00 -20.25 4.82
CA GLN A 189 7.94 -18.84 4.44
C GLN A 189 7.42 -17.95 5.57
N ILE A 190 6.94 -18.52 6.67
CA ILE A 190 6.35 -17.75 7.78
C ILE A 190 7.45 -17.29 8.74
N LEU A 191 7.53 -15.99 8.94
CA LEU A 191 8.47 -15.37 9.88
C LEU A 191 8.10 -15.72 11.33
N ASP A 192 9.10 -16.09 12.13
CA ASP A 192 8.95 -16.33 13.55
C ASP A 192 10.22 -15.89 14.30
N PRO A 193 10.15 -14.77 15.07
CA PRO A 193 9.00 -13.88 15.19
C PRO A 193 8.72 -13.04 13.91
N PRO A 194 7.48 -12.57 13.68
CA PRO A 194 7.18 -11.66 12.58
C PRO A 194 7.81 -10.28 12.83
N ALA A 195 8.18 -9.57 11.75
CA ALA A 195 8.68 -8.20 11.86
C ALA A 195 7.49 -7.24 12.07
N ARG A 196 7.50 -6.52 13.20
CA ARG A 196 6.38 -5.67 13.59
C ARG A 196 6.33 -4.37 12.79
N ILE A 197 5.16 -4.02 12.28
CA ILE A 197 4.84 -2.68 11.78
C ILE A 197 4.35 -1.84 12.97
N VAL A 198 5.19 -0.90 13.40
CA VAL A 198 4.88 -0.02 14.53
C VAL A 198 3.78 0.96 14.15
N SER A 199 3.93 1.59 12.99
CA SER A 199 2.93 2.51 12.44
C SER A 199 3.15 2.75 10.95
N MET A 200 2.08 3.19 10.27
CA MET A 200 2.17 3.73 8.91
C MET A 200 1.57 5.12 8.85
N ARG A 201 2.28 6.10 8.24
CA ARG A 201 1.80 7.48 8.12
C ARG A 201 2.17 8.05 6.75
N ARG A 202 1.32 8.92 6.23
CA ARG A 202 1.71 9.76 5.09
C ARG A 202 2.83 10.70 5.52
N GLU A 203 3.82 10.85 4.65
CA GLU A 203 4.80 11.92 4.79
C GLU A 203 4.24 13.19 4.14
N GLY A 204 4.36 14.29 4.90
CA GLY A 204 3.87 15.61 4.48
C GLY A 204 4.96 16.44 3.82
#